data_e6ae2501463ad8608852aea5d3bfa1ff
#
_entry.id   e6ae2501463ad8608852aea5d3bfa1ff
#
_cell.length_a   1.000
_cell.length_b   1.000
_cell.length_c   1.000
_cell.angle_alpha   90.00
_cell.angle_beta   90.00
_cell.angle_gamma   90.00
#
_symmetry.space_group_name_H-M   'P 1'
#
loop_
_entity.id
_entity.type
_entity.pdbx_description
1 polymer ?
#
loop_
_entity_poly.entity_id
_entity_poly.type
_entity_poly.pdbx_seq_one_letter_code
_entity_poly.pdbx_strand_id
1 'polypeptide(L)'
;HAVVVTKVDTSKVTIGTTVTLKYVEDGDTEDYSIVGSKEVDPFMNKISNESPIAQAIMNKKVGDVVTVESPSGTYDVEIMDIK
;
A
#
# COMPACT_ATOMS: atom_id res chain seq x y z
N HIS A 1 -5.66 7.10 29.63
CA HIS A 1 -5.71 6.76 29.19
C HIS A 1 -5.97 6.05 28.43
N ALA A 2 -6.08 5.67 27.87
CA ALA A 2 -6.27 4.93 27.33
C ALA A 2 -6.77 4.74 26.34
N VAL A 3 -6.87 4.39 25.58
CA VAL A 3 -7.33 4.26 24.74
C VAL A 3 -7.58 3.59 23.93
N VAL A 4 -7.69 3.20 23.14
CA VAL A 4 -7.99 2.63 22.34
C VAL A 4 -8.26 2.27 21.55
N VAL A 5 -8.42 1.72 20.98
CA VAL A 5 -8.87 1.49 20.24
C VAL A 5 -8.83 0.87 19.20
N THR A 6 -9.26 0.48 18.49
CA THR A 6 -9.40 -0.16 17.46
C THR A 6 -8.95 0.53 16.42
N LYS A 7 -7.97 0.56 16.08
CA LYS A 7 -7.51 1.10 15.08
C LYS A 7 -6.73 0.35 14.21
N VAL A 8 -6.59 0.62 13.00
CA VAL A 8 -5.74 0.04 12.02
C VAL A 8 -4.31 0.25 12.46
N ASP A 9 -3.49 -0.74 12.32
CA ASP A 9 -2.07 -0.64 12.65
C ASP A 9 -1.35 0.04 11.50
N THR A 10 -0.92 1.28 11.69
CA THR A 10 -0.24 2.02 10.65
C THR A 10 1.28 1.90 10.74
N SER A 11 1.81 1.02 11.60
CA SER A 11 3.24 0.78 11.63
C SER A 11 3.68 -0.06 10.44
N LYS A 12 2.75 -0.70 9.76
CA LYS A 12 3.05 -1.49 8.56
C LYS A 12 1.81 -1.51 7.68
N VAL A 13 1.99 -1.95 6.45
CA VAL A 13 0.87 -2.00 5.50
C VAL A 13 0.00 -3.20 5.82
N THR A 14 -1.30 -2.96 6.01
CA THR A 14 -2.27 -4.02 6.23
C THR A 14 -3.56 -3.63 5.52
N ILE A 15 -4.51 -4.56 5.48
CA ILE A 15 -5.84 -4.25 4.95
C ILE A 15 -6.43 -3.13 5.80
N GLY A 16 -6.99 -2.14 5.14
CA GLY A 16 -7.59 -0.99 5.81
C GLY A 16 -6.69 0.21 5.90
N THR A 17 -5.42 0.10 5.50
CA THR A 17 -4.53 1.25 5.50
C THR A 17 -4.49 1.90 4.14
N THR A 18 -4.19 3.19 4.12
CA THR A 18 -3.88 3.91 2.89
C THR A 18 -2.39 4.15 2.87
N VAL A 19 -1.74 3.74 1.79
CA VAL A 19 -0.30 3.77 1.67
C VAL A 19 0.09 4.71 0.55
N THR A 20 1.02 5.61 0.82
CA THR A 20 1.58 6.47 -0.21
C THR A 20 2.85 5.82 -0.73
N LEU A 21 2.87 5.52 -2.02
CA LEU A 21 4.00 4.86 -2.66
C LEU A 21 4.67 5.81 -3.62
N LYS A 22 5.99 5.75 -3.66
CA LYS A 22 6.77 6.53 -4.61
C LYS A 22 7.40 5.57 -5.61
N TYR A 23 7.16 5.82 -6.90
CA TYR A 23 7.79 5.04 -7.95
C TYR A 23 9.24 5.51 -8.07
N VAL A 24 10.15 4.64 -7.73
CA VAL A 24 11.56 5.02 -7.61
C VAL A 24 12.12 5.53 -8.94
N GLU A 25 11.69 4.91 -10.03
CA GLU A 25 12.19 5.32 -11.33
C GLU A 25 11.71 6.70 -11.75
N ASP A 26 10.44 6.98 -11.53
CA ASP A 26 9.84 8.21 -12.00
C ASP A 26 9.83 9.32 -10.97
N GLY A 27 9.90 8.97 -9.72
CA GLY A 27 9.78 9.94 -8.65
C GLY A 27 8.35 10.37 -8.36
N ASP A 28 7.37 9.75 -9.02
CA ASP A 28 5.96 10.08 -8.79
C ASP A 28 5.43 9.35 -7.56
N THR A 29 4.44 9.93 -6.93
CA THR A 29 3.82 9.30 -5.76
C THR A 29 2.35 9.06 -6.03
N GLU A 30 1.81 8.01 -5.42
CA GLU A 30 0.40 7.66 -5.53
C GLU A 30 -0.06 7.11 -4.20
N ASP A 31 -1.30 7.39 -3.85
CA ASP A 31 -1.90 6.83 -2.64
C ASP A 31 -2.75 5.64 -3.04
N TYR A 32 -2.59 4.54 -2.31
CA TYR A 32 -3.39 3.34 -2.54
C TYR A 32 -3.99 2.89 -1.22
N SER A 33 -5.28 2.58 -1.25
CA SER A 33 -5.96 2.00 -0.09
C SER A 33 -6.06 0.50 -0.27
N ILE A 34 -5.62 -0.26 0.72
CA ILE A 34 -5.68 -1.70 0.66
C ILE A 34 -7.02 -2.14 1.24
N VAL A 35 -7.85 -2.74 0.43
CA VAL A 35 -9.20 -3.14 0.85
C VAL A 35 -9.45 -4.59 0.47
N GLY A 36 -10.52 -5.15 0.97
CA GLY A 36 -10.95 -6.47 0.56
C GLY A 36 -11.43 -6.45 -0.89
N SER A 37 -11.47 -7.63 -1.52
CA SER A 37 -11.77 -7.70 -2.94
C SER A 37 -13.15 -7.14 -3.29
N LYS A 38 -14.06 -7.08 -2.33
CA LYS A 38 -15.38 -6.56 -2.60
C LYS A 38 -15.44 -5.04 -2.59
N GLU A 39 -14.41 -4.38 -2.09
CA GLU A 39 -14.40 -2.94 -1.96
C GLU A 39 -13.44 -2.25 -2.90
N VAL A 40 -12.91 -3.00 -3.85
CA VAL A 40 -11.95 -2.46 -4.82
C VAL A 40 -12.64 -1.39 -5.66
N ASP A 41 -11.96 -0.25 -5.82
CA ASP A 41 -12.49 0.85 -6.59
C ASP A 41 -11.32 1.55 -7.30
N PRO A 42 -11.12 1.31 -8.59
CA PRO A 42 -9.99 1.91 -9.29
C PRO A 42 -10.05 3.43 -9.36
N PHE A 43 -11.23 4.02 -9.28
CA PHE A 43 -11.33 5.47 -9.30
C PHE A 43 -10.85 6.09 -8.01
N MET A 44 -10.89 5.34 -6.91
CA MET A 44 -10.45 5.82 -5.62
C MET A 44 -9.11 5.20 -5.22
N ASN A 45 -8.44 4.53 -6.15
CA ASN A 45 -7.19 3.83 -5.88
C ASN A 45 -7.33 2.84 -4.72
N LYS A 46 -8.48 2.20 -4.64
CA LYS A 46 -8.69 1.14 -3.66
C LYS A 46 -8.36 -0.19 -4.33
N ILE A 47 -7.31 -0.82 -3.86
CA ILE A 47 -6.83 -2.05 -4.48
C ILE A 47 -7.04 -3.22 -3.54
N SER A 48 -7.19 -4.39 -4.13
CA SER A 48 -7.37 -5.62 -3.37
C SER A 48 -6.06 -6.01 -2.67
N ASN A 49 -6.18 -6.57 -1.49
CA ASN A 49 -5.01 -7.13 -0.80
C ASN A 49 -4.39 -8.28 -1.58
N GLU A 50 -5.07 -8.76 -2.63
CA GLU A 50 -4.53 -9.82 -3.48
C GLU A 50 -3.87 -9.29 -4.74
N SER A 51 -3.90 -7.98 -4.96
CA SER A 51 -3.28 -7.41 -6.15
C SER A 51 -1.75 -7.51 -6.05
N PRO A 52 -1.05 -7.54 -7.18
CA PRO A 52 0.42 -7.65 -7.14
C PRO A 52 1.08 -6.55 -6.33
N ILE A 53 0.62 -5.31 -6.48
CA ILE A 53 1.24 -4.22 -5.77
C ILE A 53 0.95 -4.34 -4.27
N ALA A 54 -0.26 -4.74 -3.91
CA ALA A 54 -0.60 -4.89 -2.50
C ALA A 54 0.21 -6.03 -1.87
N GLN A 55 0.39 -7.12 -2.57
CA GLN A 55 1.16 -8.24 -2.04
C GLN A 55 2.62 -7.88 -1.86
N ALA A 56 3.15 -7.04 -2.73
CA ALA A 56 4.54 -6.63 -2.63
C ALA A 56 4.78 -5.74 -1.41
N ILE A 57 3.82 -4.90 -1.05
CA ILE A 57 3.99 -3.94 0.03
C ILE A 57 3.40 -4.40 1.36
N MET A 58 2.67 -5.52 1.36
CA MET A 58 2.00 -5.98 2.58
C MET A 58 3.02 -6.25 3.69
N ASN A 59 2.73 -5.81 4.89
CA ASN A 59 3.59 -5.97 6.07
C ASN A 59 4.92 -5.21 5.97
N LYS A 60 5.01 -4.26 5.04
CA LYS A 60 6.19 -3.41 4.94
C LYS A 60 5.95 -2.11 5.71
N LYS A 61 7.02 -1.38 5.95
CA LYS A 61 6.97 -0.16 6.75
C LYS A 61 7.33 1.05 5.92
N VAL A 62 7.05 2.22 6.49
CA VAL A 62 7.47 3.47 5.87
C VAL A 62 9.00 3.43 5.72
N GLY A 63 9.46 3.78 4.53
CA GLY A 63 10.88 3.75 4.20
C GLY A 63 11.36 2.49 3.51
N ASP A 64 10.52 1.45 3.47
CA ASP A 64 10.90 0.23 2.77
C ASP A 64 10.73 0.40 1.27
N VAL A 65 11.67 -0.16 0.52
CA VAL A 65 11.59 -0.18 -0.94
C VAL A 65 11.33 -1.63 -1.35
N VAL A 66 10.31 -1.83 -2.15
CA VAL A 66 9.94 -3.18 -2.59
C VAL A 66 9.85 -3.23 -4.11
N THR A 67 10.02 -4.41 -4.65
CA THR A 67 9.88 -4.63 -6.09
C THR A 67 8.49 -5.21 -6.35
N VAL A 68 7.77 -4.57 -7.26
CA VAL A 68 6.44 -5.03 -7.64
C VAL A 68 6.55 -5.73 -8.99
N GLU A 69 5.97 -6.93 -9.08
CA GLU A 69 5.98 -7.67 -10.32
C GLU A 69 4.66 -7.45 -11.03
N SER A 70 4.72 -7.10 -12.29
CA SER A 70 3.53 -6.89 -13.10
C SER A 70 3.70 -7.59 -14.44
N PRO A 71 2.61 -7.79 -15.18
CA PRO A 71 2.72 -8.43 -16.50
C PRO A 71 3.65 -7.70 -17.46
N SER A 72 3.80 -6.39 -17.30
CA SER A 72 4.67 -5.64 -18.20
C SER A 72 6.09 -5.49 -17.67
N GLY A 73 6.42 -6.10 -16.55
CA GLY A 73 7.77 -6.02 -15.99
C GLY A 73 7.74 -5.73 -14.52
N THR A 74 8.90 -5.48 -13.95
CA THR A 74 9.01 -5.18 -12.53
C THR A 74 9.38 -3.72 -12.34
N TYR A 75 8.99 -3.16 -11.20
CA TYR A 75 9.37 -1.81 -10.85
C TYR A 75 9.46 -1.71 -9.33
N ASP A 76 10.20 -0.72 -8.86
CA ASP A 76 10.40 -0.55 -7.42
C ASP A 76 9.55 0.60 -6.92
N VAL A 77 9.01 0.44 -5.73
CA VAL A 77 8.25 1.50 -5.06
C VAL A 77 8.76 1.63 -3.63
N GLU A 78 8.74 2.85 -3.14
CA GLU A 78 9.13 3.11 -1.76
C GLU A 78 7.89 3.52 -0.98
N ILE A 79 7.75 3.00 0.22
CA ILE A 79 6.61 3.32 1.07
C ILE A 79 6.92 4.63 1.78
N MET A 80 6.16 5.67 1.41
CA MET A 80 6.41 7.01 1.94
C MET A 80 5.60 7.28 3.18
N ASP A 81 4.38 6.75 3.25
CA ASP A 81 3.49 7.02 4.38
C ASP A 81 2.45 5.90 4.49
N ILE A 82 1.97 5.68 5.68
CA ILE A 82 0.89 4.72 5.96
C ILE A 82 -0.10 5.41 6.88
N LYS A 83 -1.37 5.45 6.49
CA LYS A 83 -2.40 6.14 7.28
C LYS A 83 -3.48 5.23 7.80
#